data_b20cc00c4663094144696b9d71021acf
#
_entry.id   b20cc00c4663094144696b9d71021acf
#
_cell.length_a   1.000
_cell.length_b   1.000
_cell.length_c   1.000
_cell.angle_alpha   90.00
_cell.angle_beta   90.00
_cell.angle_gamma   90.00
#
_symmetry.space_group_name_H-M   'P 1'
#
loop_
_entity.id
_entity.type
_entity.pdbx_description
1 polymer ?
#
loop_
_entity_poly.entity_id
_entity_poly.type
_entity_poly.pdbx_seq_one_letter_code
_entity_poly.pdbx_strand_id
1 'polypeptide(L)'
;MDGTAISLLPFQEQILDQILEQIRQQHPDALLITGDVLDKPHASDTEMDCVAQFLLAARRLTRVVMISGNHDGASRLGFLSELLQDGIHLVTRASQVGQAIEIPDAQGRVGALVYPIPYLYPYADRQVLSYWTDSNAKLHPDAYLAQLLEKDAAPGEDTKGTDSKNTETDLEVGETDLEAGAAPGQSFLPGKAAVVFAAALRRIGNDLEQRRSDLPVVGMAHDYLADFTPDSTPPAAGNLTAVPTDSLSTLGGSVRPGRGMDYLALGHIHRSYPVHHAQPAAWYAGSLLPYRCSDTNDTHSLLVEIDAQHHVAVTPLPFTLPYRVAQVTCTLEQLKTAGDTDFATLRDHFVTIKLTDPSLEPGAHQIARTVFPRLVRLEHTPAQSAPDVSVPRPEQLSPLQVARNFIENYAPSDEEISLLEELVSEALNQLDSEGGK
;
A
#
# COMPACT_ATOMS: atom_id res chain seq x y z
N MET A 1 5.68 -6.07 -15.12
CA MET A 1 4.39 -5.72 -15.78
C MET A 1 3.59 -7.00 -15.88
N ASP A 2 2.45 -7.02 -15.26
CA ASP A 2 1.58 -8.19 -15.25
C ASP A 2 1.24 -8.64 -16.69
N GLY A 3 1.51 -9.90 -16.98
CA GLY A 3 1.21 -10.53 -18.28
C GLY A 3 2.27 -10.41 -19.36
N THR A 4 3.43 -9.82 -19.10
CA THR A 4 4.56 -9.82 -20.05
C THR A 4 5.74 -10.62 -19.50
N ALA A 5 6.49 -11.28 -20.38
CA ALA A 5 7.74 -11.97 -20.03
C ALA A 5 8.93 -10.98 -19.86
N ILE A 6 8.66 -9.67 -19.74
CA ILE A 6 9.70 -8.65 -19.67
C ILE A 6 10.06 -8.40 -18.20
N SER A 7 11.32 -8.68 -17.85
CA SER A 7 11.85 -8.31 -16.54
C SER A 7 12.02 -6.79 -16.45
N LEU A 8 11.53 -6.21 -15.35
CA LEU A 8 11.73 -4.79 -15.05
C LEU A 8 13.05 -4.52 -14.33
N LEU A 9 13.74 -5.54 -13.87
CA LEU A 9 14.95 -5.40 -13.06
C LEU A 9 16.03 -4.52 -13.70
N PRO A 10 16.37 -4.65 -15.02
CA PRO A 10 17.36 -3.77 -15.65
C PRO A 10 16.94 -2.29 -15.70
N PHE A 11 15.63 -2.02 -15.67
CA PHE A 11 15.11 -0.66 -15.60
C PHE A 11 15.16 -0.11 -14.19
N GLN A 12 14.87 -0.96 -13.19
CA GLN A 12 15.01 -0.62 -11.78
C GLN A 12 16.45 -0.25 -11.44
N GLU A 13 17.43 -1.05 -11.90
CA GLU A 13 18.86 -0.76 -11.73
C GLU A 13 19.22 0.64 -12.24
N GLN A 14 18.72 1.04 -13.42
CA GLN A 14 18.96 2.38 -13.97
C GLN A 14 18.40 3.51 -13.09
N ILE A 15 17.26 3.29 -12.43
CA ILE A 15 16.69 4.28 -11.50
C ILE A 15 17.49 4.29 -10.19
N LEU A 16 17.89 3.13 -9.68
CA LEU A 16 18.73 3.06 -8.49
C LEU A 16 20.06 3.80 -8.68
N ASP A 17 20.68 3.71 -9.88
CA ASP A 17 21.87 4.49 -10.22
C ASP A 17 21.60 6.00 -10.23
N GLN A 18 20.41 6.44 -10.70
CA GLN A 18 20.04 7.85 -10.64
C GLN A 18 19.84 8.33 -9.20
N ILE A 19 19.28 7.49 -8.31
CA ILE A 19 19.18 7.81 -6.88
C ILE A 19 20.57 8.00 -6.27
N LEU A 20 21.51 7.12 -6.57
CA LEU A 20 22.90 7.26 -6.10
C LEU A 20 23.54 8.57 -6.59
N GLU A 21 23.25 8.96 -7.83
CA GLU A 21 23.73 10.23 -8.36
C GLU A 21 23.06 11.44 -7.70
N GLN A 22 21.75 11.39 -7.47
CA GLN A 22 21.04 12.43 -6.70
C GLN A 22 21.62 12.57 -5.27
N ILE A 23 21.92 11.46 -4.60
CA ILE A 23 22.58 11.50 -3.27
C ILE A 23 23.95 12.19 -3.35
N ARG A 24 24.76 11.93 -4.40
CA ARG A 24 26.06 12.58 -4.59
C ARG A 24 25.94 14.08 -4.84
N GLN A 25 24.86 14.50 -5.50
CA GLN A 25 24.64 15.91 -5.86
C GLN A 25 24.02 16.69 -4.69
N GLN A 26 23.08 16.11 -3.97
CA GLN A 26 22.33 16.78 -2.93
C GLN A 26 22.93 16.63 -1.54
N HIS A 27 23.80 15.64 -1.31
CA HIS A 27 24.44 15.33 -0.03
C HIS A 27 23.47 15.25 1.16
N PRO A 28 22.35 14.49 1.06
CA PRO A 28 21.41 14.39 2.16
C PRO A 28 22.05 13.67 3.37
N ASP A 29 21.63 14.02 4.57
CA ASP A 29 22.09 13.37 5.82
C ASP A 29 21.59 11.91 5.90
N ALA A 30 20.46 11.59 5.30
CA ALA A 30 19.91 10.24 5.23
C ALA A 30 19.10 9.98 3.95
N LEU A 31 19.14 8.73 3.47
CA LEU A 31 18.20 8.16 2.50
C LEU A 31 17.12 7.38 3.27
N LEU A 32 15.86 7.74 3.05
CA LEU A 32 14.71 7.07 3.65
C LEU A 32 14.01 6.20 2.60
N ILE A 33 13.88 4.90 2.87
CA ILE A 33 13.22 3.92 1.98
C ILE A 33 11.96 3.43 2.70
N THR A 34 10.81 3.85 2.18
CA THR A 34 9.51 3.71 2.86
C THR A 34 8.76 2.41 2.54
N GLY A 35 9.48 1.32 2.36
CA GLY A 35 8.92 -0.03 2.20
C GLY A 35 8.64 -0.44 0.76
N ASP A 36 8.13 -1.67 0.58
CA ASP A 36 7.86 -2.35 -0.69
C ASP A 36 9.09 -2.34 -1.62
N VAL A 37 10.24 -2.69 -1.04
CA VAL A 37 11.50 -2.83 -1.77
C VAL A 37 11.47 -4.06 -2.67
N LEU A 38 10.73 -5.08 -2.25
CA LEU A 38 10.50 -6.32 -2.97
C LEU A 38 9.01 -6.41 -3.38
N ASP A 39 8.75 -6.81 -4.63
CA ASP A 39 7.38 -7.02 -5.14
C ASP A 39 6.68 -8.24 -4.49
N LYS A 40 7.47 -9.16 -3.97
CA LYS A 40 6.99 -10.43 -3.39
C LYS A 40 7.83 -10.82 -2.16
N PRO A 41 7.21 -11.48 -1.17
CA PRO A 41 7.93 -11.99 0.00
C PRO A 41 9.07 -12.98 -0.37
N HIS A 42 8.95 -13.65 -1.52
CA HIS A 42 9.93 -14.59 -2.07
C HIS A 42 10.57 -14.02 -3.34
N ALA A 43 11.34 -12.95 -3.19
CA ALA A 43 12.16 -12.41 -4.27
C ALA A 43 13.24 -13.41 -4.71
N SER A 44 13.63 -13.34 -5.99
CA SER A 44 14.75 -14.13 -6.54
C SER A 44 16.08 -13.65 -5.97
N ASP A 45 17.11 -14.52 -6.06
CA ASP A 45 18.47 -14.16 -5.62
C ASP A 45 18.99 -12.93 -6.36
N THR A 46 18.67 -12.79 -7.66
CA THR A 46 19.08 -11.64 -8.47
C THR A 46 18.44 -10.34 -7.98
N GLU A 47 17.15 -10.35 -7.60
CA GLU A 47 16.48 -9.19 -7.01
C GLU A 47 17.07 -8.83 -5.64
N MET A 48 17.35 -9.84 -4.81
CA MET A 48 18.02 -9.63 -3.52
C MET A 48 19.42 -9.06 -3.68
N ASP A 49 20.21 -9.54 -4.66
CA ASP A 49 21.53 -9.03 -4.97
C ASP A 49 21.48 -7.57 -5.45
N CYS A 50 20.52 -7.22 -6.30
CA CYS A 50 20.32 -5.85 -6.76
C CYS A 50 20.08 -4.90 -5.56
N VAL A 51 19.17 -5.23 -4.66
CA VAL A 51 18.89 -4.45 -3.45
C VAL A 51 20.15 -4.35 -2.57
N ALA A 52 20.85 -5.47 -2.34
CA ALA A 52 22.06 -5.49 -1.52
C ALA A 52 23.16 -4.58 -2.11
N GLN A 53 23.40 -4.64 -3.42
CA GLN A 53 24.40 -3.78 -4.09
C GLN A 53 24.03 -2.29 -4.00
N PHE A 54 22.77 -1.95 -4.19
CA PHE A 54 22.27 -0.59 -4.03
C PHE A 54 22.49 -0.08 -2.58
N LEU A 55 22.08 -0.84 -1.57
CA LEU A 55 22.24 -0.46 -0.18
C LEU A 55 23.72 -0.30 0.21
N LEU A 56 24.59 -1.19 -0.28
CA LEU A 56 26.04 -1.09 -0.09
C LEU A 56 26.66 0.15 -0.74
N ALA A 57 26.13 0.56 -1.90
CA ALA A 57 26.56 1.79 -2.56
C ALA A 57 26.05 3.04 -1.84
N ALA A 58 24.76 3.06 -1.48
CA ALA A 58 24.11 4.18 -0.81
C ALA A 58 24.74 4.48 0.56
N ARG A 59 25.02 3.45 1.38
CA ARG A 59 25.62 3.63 2.72
C ARG A 59 27.00 4.29 2.71
N ARG A 60 27.72 4.26 1.58
CA ARG A 60 29.00 4.95 1.43
C ARG A 60 28.83 6.45 1.19
N LEU A 61 27.62 6.87 0.84
CA LEU A 61 27.31 8.24 0.48
C LEU A 61 26.51 8.95 1.59
N THR A 62 25.61 8.21 2.25
CA THR A 62 24.72 8.74 3.28
C THR A 62 24.27 7.63 4.24
N ARG A 63 23.58 7.98 5.33
CA ARG A 63 22.87 7.02 6.18
C ARG A 63 21.65 6.48 5.44
N VAL A 64 21.35 5.19 5.62
CA VAL A 64 20.17 4.56 5.03
C VAL A 64 19.24 4.09 6.14
N VAL A 65 18.00 4.54 6.10
CA VAL A 65 16.93 4.04 6.95
C VAL A 65 15.87 3.41 6.06
N MET A 66 15.58 2.14 6.27
CA MET A 66 14.63 1.38 5.47
C MET A 66 13.61 0.70 6.38
N ILE A 67 12.35 0.75 5.99
CA ILE A 67 11.27 0.00 6.64
C ILE A 67 10.75 -1.09 5.69
N SER A 68 10.09 -2.11 6.23
CA SER A 68 9.34 -3.05 5.40
C SER A 68 7.96 -2.51 5.04
N GLY A 69 7.53 -2.79 3.81
CA GLY A 69 6.15 -2.61 3.34
C GLY A 69 5.33 -3.90 3.46
N ASN A 70 4.13 -3.89 2.87
CA ASN A 70 3.23 -5.06 2.92
C ASN A 70 3.60 -6.16 1.91
N HIS A 71 4.35 -5.86 0.86
CA HIS A 71 4.88 -6.83 -0.10
C HIS A 71 6.20 -7.46 0.38
N ASP A 72 6.92 -6.78 1.27
CA ASP A 72 8.18 -7.30 1.81
C ASP A 72 7.91 -8.45 2.79
N GLY A 73 8.63 -9.54 2.65
CA GLY A 73 8.66 -10.57 3.69
C GLY A 73 9.41 -10.04 4.93
N ALA A 74 8.71 -9.37 5.85
CA ALA A 74 9.31 -8.65 6.98
C ALA A 74 10.33 -9.49 7.76
N SER A 75 10.04 -10.75 8.04
CA SER A 75 10.96 -11.67 8.73
C SER A 75 12.20 -12.00 7.90
N ARG A 76 12.04 -12.18 6.59
CA ARG A 76 13.16 -12.49 5.67
C ARG A 76 14.02 -11.25 5.44
N LEU A 77 13.38 -10.10 5.17
CA LEU A 77 14.09 -8.84 5.00
C LEU A 77 14.80 -8.43 6.28
N GLY A 78 14.16 -8.63 7.44
CA GLY A 78 14.74 -8.33 8.76
C GLY A 78 15.74 -9.37 9.26
N PHE A 79 15.95 -10.47 8.53
CA PHE A 79 16.99 -11.43 8.88
C PHE A 79 18.36 -10.75 8.85
N LEU A 80 19.12 -10.86 9.92
CA LEU A 80 20.40 -10.19 10.11
C LEU A 80 20.36 -8.64 10.22
N SER A 81 19.17 -8.02 10.31
CA SER A 81 19.07 -6.55 10.44
C SER A 81 19.85 -6.00 11.64
N GLU A 82 19.90 -6.74 12.73
CA GLU A 82 20.66 -6.37 13.94
C GLU A 82 22.19 -6.39 13.73
N LEU A 83 22.67 -7.04 12.67
CA LEU A 83 24.09 -7.07 12.29
C LEU A 83 24.45 -5.94 11.31
N LEU A 84 23.48 -5.22 10.75
CA LEU A 84 23.69 -4.11 9.83
C LEU A 84 23.94 -2.80 10.60
N GLN A 85 25.00 -2.75 11.44
CA GLN A 85 25.19 -1.61 12.34
C GLN A 85 25.84 -0.37 11.72
N ASP A 86 26.52 -0.49 10.57
CA ASP A 86 27.30 0.62 10.01
C ASP A 86 26.57 1.33 8.85
N GLY A 87 25.69 2.28 9.20
CA GLY A 87 25.11 3.21 8.23
C GLY A 87 23.86 2.71 7.52
N ILE A 88 23.38 1.49 7.80
CA ILE A 88 22.09 0.97 7.35
C ILE A 88 21.26 0.58 8.57
N HIS A 89 20.06 1.17 8.67
CA HIS A 89 19.06 0.83 9.67
C HIS A 89 17.85 0.21 8.98
N LEU A 90 17.60 -1.07 9.27
CA LEU A 90 16.47 -1.81 8.69
C LEU A 90 15.47 -2.14 9.80
N VAL A 91 14.26 -1.59 9.67
CA VAL A 91 13.19 -1.74 10.66
C VAL A 91 12.01 -2.48 10.03
N THR A 92 11.73 -3.68 10.52
CA THR A 92 10.73 -4.59 9.95
C THR A 92 9.72 -5.11 10.98
N ARG A 93 9.89 -4.75 12.27
CA ARG A 93 9.08 -5.30 13.36
C ARG A 93 8.39 -4.20 14.15
N ALA A 94 7.14 -4.41 14.52
CA ALA A 94 6.37 -3.50 15.38
C ALA A 94 7.03 -3.25 16.75
N SER A 95 7.84 -4.20 17.26
CA SER A 95 8.59 -4.04 18.52
C SER A 95 9.66 -2.94 18.47
N GLN A 96 10.11 -2.57 17.25
CA GLN A 96 11.13 -1.53 17.05
C GLN A 96 10.51 -0.11 16.97
N VAL A 97 9.18 -0.01 16.88
CA VAL A 97 8.46 1.28 16.84
C VAL A 97 8.65 2.03 18.15
N GLY A 98 8.89 3.33 18.05
CA GLY A 98 9.16 4.22 19.19
C GLY A 98 10.64 4.31 19.55
N GLN A 99 11.53 3.64 18.80
CA GLN A 99 12.98 3.76 18.95
C GLN A 99 13.51 4.73 17.88
N ALA A 100 14.05 5.88 18.32
CA ALA A 100 14.63 6.84 17.39
C ALA A 100 15.93 6.33 16.79
N ILE A 101 16.10 6.54 15.49
CA ILE A 101 17.37 6.42 14.80
C ILE A 101 17.99 7.80 14.73
N GLU A 102 19.17 7.96 15.32
CA GLU A 102 19.89 9.21 15.36
C GLU A 102 20.68 9.41 14.06
N ILE A 103 20.39 10.49 13.36
CA ILE A 103 21.08 10.86 12.12
C ILE A 103 22.14 11.92 12.47
N PRO A 104 23.43 11.65 12.22
CA PRO A 104 24.51 12.60 12.50
C PRO A 104 24.51 13.74 11.48
N ASP A 105 24.82 14.94 11.95
CA ASP A 105 25.14 16.10 11.11
C ASP A 105 26.56 15.97 10.49
N ALA A 106 26.96 16.93 9.68
CA ALA A 106 28.29 16.96 9.05
C ALA A 106 29.46 17.04 10.05
N GLN A 107 29.20 17.37 11.32
CA GLN A 107 30.17 17.39 12.42
C GLN A 107 30.14 16.13 13.27
N GLY A 108 29.31 15.15 12.91
CA GLY A 108 29.14 13.88 13.63
C GLY A 108 28.33 13.99 14.92
N ARG A 109 27.62 15.10 15.16
CA ARG A 109 26.68 15.27 16.25
C ARG A 109 25.30 14.81 15.78
N VAL A 110 24.42 14.43 16.69
CA VAL A 110 23.04 14.12 16.32
C VAL A 110 22.38 15.39 15.75
N GLY A 111 22.01 15.34 14.47
CA GLY A 111 21.39 16.45 13.72
C GLY A 111 19.90 16.27 13.52
N ALA A 112 19.39 15.02 13.50
CA ALA A 112 17.97 14.73 13.34
C ALA A 112 17.61 13.39 13.98
N LEU A 113 16.31 13.18 14.22
CA LEU A 113 15.76 11.91 14.72
C LEU A 113 14.82 11.33 13.66
N VAL A 114 14.98 10.05 13.33
CA VAL A 114 14.08 9.32 12.44
C VAL A 114 13.32 8.26 13.22
N TYR A 115 11.99 8.26 13.12
CA TYR A 115 11.12 7.27 13.74
C TYR A 115 10.45 6.40 12.67
N PRO A 116 10.97 5.19 12.44
CA PRO A 116 10.42 4.27 11.47
C PRO A 116 9.23 3.50 12.00
N ILE A 117 8.14 3.45 11.22
CA ILE A 117 6.97 2.60 11.41
C ILE A 117 6.92 1.66 10.21
N PRO A 118 7.34 0.38 10.31
CA PRO A 118 7.19 -0.60 9.24
C PRO A 118 5.71 -0.85 8.98
N TYR A 119 5.37 -1.52 7.87
CA TYR A 119 4.00 -1.97 7.67
C TYR A 119 3.53 -2.78 8.88
N LEU A 120 2.42 -2.35 9.45
CA LEU A 120 1.82 -2.98 10.64
C LEU A 120 0.67 -3.87 10.21
N TYR A 121 0.74 -5.15 10.56
CA TYR A 121 -0.37 -6.09 10.41
C TYR A 121 -1.34 -5.89 11.57
N PRO A 122 -2.53 -5.27 11.36
CA PRO A 122 -3.37 -4.80 12.47
C PRO A 122 -3.71 -5.89 13.46
N TYR A 123 -3.91 -7.11 13.01
CA TYR A 123 -4.28 -8.22 13.87
C TYR A 123 -3.06 -8.84 14.58
N ALA A 124 -1.92 -9.01 13.89
CA ALA A 124 -0.74 -9.63 14.45
C ALA A 124 0.03 -8.69 15.40
N ASP A 125 0.19 -7.41 15.00
CA ASP A 125 1.02 -6.46 15.74
C ASP A 125 0.30 -5.79 16.91
N ARG A 126 -1.03 -5.92 17.02
CA ARG A 126 -1.82 -5.36 18.13
C ARG A 126 -1.30 -5.77 19.50
N GLN A 127 -0.83 -7.00 19.67
CA GLN A 127 -0.31 -7.49 20.94
C GLN A 127 0.95 -6.74 21.37
N VAL A 128 1.89 -6.59 20.43
CA VAL A 128 3.16 -5.88 20.66
C VAL A 128 2.91 -4.41 20.98
N LEU A 129 1.94 -3.79 20.31
CA LEU A 129 1.66 -2.36 20.43
C LEU A 129 0.69 -2.01 21.59
N SER A 130 0.03 -2.99 22.19
CA SER A 130 -0.87 -2.78 23.34
C SER A 130 -0.16 -2.30 24.60
N TYR A 131 1.14 -2.50 24.70
CA TYR A 131 1.94 -2.15 25.85
C TYR A 131 3.18 -1.37 25.43
N TRP A 132 3.62 -0.45 26.25
CA TRP A 132 4.91 0.23 26.11
C TRP A 132 5.75 0.01 27.37
N THR A 133 7.05 0.07 27.23
CA THR A 133 8.00 -0.13 28.32
C THR A 133 8.70 1.19 28.62
N ASP A 134 8.70 1.61 29.88
CA ASP A 134 9.42 2.80 30.32
C ASP A 134 10.94 2.54 30.44
N SER A 135 11.71 3.60 30.72
CA SER A 135 13.15 3.53 30.92
C SER A 135 13.60 2.61 32.08
N ASN A 136 12.68 2.22 32.97
CA ASN A 136 12.91 1.30 34.07
C ASN A 136 12.47 -0.15 33.74
N ALA A 137 12.21 -0.45 32.48
CA ALA A 137 11.71 -1.73 31.97
C ALA A 137 10.36 -2.16 32.57
N LYS A 138 9.55 -1.19 33.03
CA LYS A 138 8.18 -1.47 33.46
C LYS A 138 7.22 -1.43 32.30
N LEU A 139 6.40 -2.46 32.19
CA LEU A 139 5.36 -2.58 31.17
C LEU A 139 4.12 -1.80 31.61
N HIS A 140 3.68 -0.85 30.79
CA HIS A 140 2.52 -0.02 31.03
C HIS A 140 1.46 -0.29 29.96
N PRO A 141 0.18 -0.48 30.35
CA PRO A 141 -0.92 -0.45 29.40
C PRO A 141 -1.10 0.99 28.92
N ASP A 142 -1.41 1.15 27.65
CA ASP A 142 -1.67 2.49 27.11
C ASP A 142 -3.05 2.98 27.57
N ALA A 143 -3.10 4.05 28.38
CA ALA A 143 -4.34 4.59 28.94
C ALA A 143 -5.32 5.13 27.88
N TYR A 144 -4.82 5.60 26.73
CA TYR A 144 -5.66 6.00 25.59
C TYR A 144 -6.37 4.79 24.97
N LEU A 145 -5.71 3.64 24.97
CA LEU A 145 -6.29 2.39 24.49
C LEU A 145 -7.44 1.94 25.38
N ALA A 146 -7.33 2.13 26.69
CA ALA A 146 -8.44 1.87 27.61
C ALA A 146 -9.67 2.72 27.26
N GLN A 147 -9.48 4.01 26.90
CA GLN A 147 -10.57 4.90 26.49
C GLN A 147 -11.18 4.52 25.14
N LEU A 148 -10.37 4.05 24.18
CA LEU A 148 -10.88 3.56 22.89
C LEU A 148 -11.66 2.25 23.06
N LEU A 149 -11.20 1.36 23.93
CA LEU A 149 -11.88 0.10 24.25
C LEU A 149 -13.19 0.34 24.99
N GLU A 150 -13.24 1.35 25.89
CA GLU A 150 -14.46 1.75 26.60
C GLU A 150 -15.52 2.37 25.66
N LYS A 151 -15.09 3.14 24.64
CA LYS A 151 -16.01 3.69 23.64
C LYS A 151 -16.61 2.64 22.71
N ASP A 152 -15.85 1.61 22.34
CA ASP A 152 -16.36 0.48 21.53
C ASP A 152 -17.21 -0.50 22.37
N ALA A 153 -17.14 -0.45 23.70
CA ALA A 153 -17.95 -1.28 24.62
C ALA A 153 -19.30 -0.67 25.01
N ALA A 154 -19.61 0.55 24.57
CA ALA A 154 -20.96 1.10 24.72
C ALA A 154 -21.97 0.30 23.89
N PRO A 155 -23.11 -0.19 24.44
CA PRO A 155 -24.02 -1.07 23.72
C PRO A 155 -24.70 -0.33 22.57
N GLY A 156 -24.12 -0.43 21.39
CA GLY A 156 -24.76 -0.12 20.13
C GLY A 156 -25.47 -1.36 19.63
N GLU A 157 -26.72 -1.20 19.25
CA GLU A 157 -27.69 -2.18 18.79
C GLU A 157 -27.12 -3.33 17.96
N ASP A 158 -27.57 -4.54 18.27
CA ASP A 158 -27.33 -5.78 17.52
C ASP A 158 -27.47 -5.61 16.00
N THR A 159 -26.37 -5.46 15.31
CA THR A 159 -26.32 -5.77 13.87
C THR A 159 -25.89 -7.22 13.73
N LYS A 160 -26.90 -8.04 13.50
CA LYS A 160 -26.76 -9.46 13.11
C LYS A 160 -25.71 -9.58 12.00
N GLY A 161 -24.74 -10.45 12.26
CA GLY A 161 -23.69 -10.79 11.32
C GLY A 161 -24.22 -11.23 9.94
N THR A 162 -23.63 -10.68 8.93
CA THR A 162 -23.64 -11.24 7.58
C THR A 162 -22.25 -11.81 7.34
N ASP A 163 -22.18 -13.12 7.44
CA ASP A 163 -21.03 -13.91 6.97
C ASP A 163 -20.84 -13.65 5.47
N SER A 164 -19.84 -12.89 5.14
CA SER A 164 -19.33 -12.80 3.77
C SER A 164 -18.13 -13.75 3.67
N LYS A 165 -18.39 -14.94 3.18
CA LYS A 165 -17.37 -15.89 2.72
C LYS A 165 -16.72 -15.30 1.48
N ASN A 166 -15.55 -14.73 1.63
CA ASN A 166 -14.63 -14.48 0.53
C ASN A 166 -13.68 -15.67 0.40
N THR A 167 -13.70 -16.26 -0.77
CA THR A 167 -12.75 -17.28 -1.23
C THR A 167 -11.34 -16.73 -1.23
N GLU A 168 -10.57 -17.20 -0.27
CA GLU A 168 -9.13 -17.00 -0.18
C GLU A 168 -8.41 -17.95 -1.13
N THR A 169 -7.46 -17.41 -1.84
CA THR A 169 -6.35 -18.20 -2.38
C THR A 169 -5.27 -18.26 -1.31
N ASP A 170 -5.01 -19.48 -0.89
CA ASP A 170 -4.20 -19.89 0.23
C ASP A 170 -2.80 -19.27 0.30
N LEU A 171 -2.51 -18.63 1.43
CA LEU A 171 -1.24 -18.77 2.12
C LEU A 171 -1.57 -19.22 3.55
N GLU A 172 -1.49 -20.53 3.75
CA GLU A 172 -1.53 -21.13 5.09
C GLU A 172 -0.36 -20.60 5.93
N VAL A 173 -0.62 -19.58 6.72
CA VAL A 173 0.13 -19.35 7.96
C VAL A 173 -0.72 -19.98 9.05
N GLY A 174 -0.22 -21.07 9.61
CA GLY A 174 -0.93 -21.90 10.57
C GLY A 174 -1.57 -21.10 11.70
N GLU A 175 -2.87 -21.19 11.79
CA GLU A 175 -3.76 -20.52 12.77
C GLU A 175 -3.69 -21.13 14.19
N THR A 176 -2.73 -22.00 14.50
CA THR A 176 -2.85 -22.85 15.70
C THR A 176 -1.97 -22.47 16.89
N ASP A 177 -1.10 -21.41 16.84
CA ASP A 177 -0.18 -21.18 17.97
C ASP A 177 -0.21 -19.78 18.61
N LEU A 178 -1.10 -18.86 18.24
CA LEU A 178 -1.08 -17.48 18.73
C LEU A 178 -2.02 -17.17 19.93
N GLU A 179 -2.90 -18.10 20.34
CA GLU A 179 -3.74 -17.89 21.51
C GLU A 179 -3.12 -18.38 22.83
N ALA A 180 -1.98 -19.01 22.81
CA ALA A 180 -1.41 -19.75 23.96
C ALA A 180 -0.52 -18.90 24.88
N GLY A 181 -0.56 -17.56 24.85
CA GLY A 181 0.38 -16.75 25.65
C GLY A 181 -0.22 -15.59 26.45
N ALA A 182 -1.51 -15.32 26.40
CA ALA A 182 -2.08 -14.24 27.18
C ALA A 182 -2.32 -14.65 28.63
N ALA A 183 -1.72 -13.94 29.59
CA ALA A 183 -2.07 -14.08 30.99
C ALA A 183 -3.52 -13.66 31.23
N PRO A 184 -4.27 -14.30 32.14
CA PRO A 184 -5.66 -13.96 32.42
C PRO A 184 -5.79 -12.47 32.80
N GLY A 185 -6.55 -11.69 32.01
CA GLY A 185 -6.78 -10.27 32.24
C GLY A 185 -6.03 -9.30 31.33
N GLN A 186 -5.27 -9.77 30.33
CA GLN A 186 -4.70 -8.91 29.30
C GLN A 186 -5.73 -8.62 28.20
N SER A 187 -6.06 -7.35 28.00
CA SER A 187 -6.85 -6.88 26.86
C SER A 187 -5.92 -6.40 25.77
N PHE A 188 -6.17 -6.83 24.53
CA PHE A 188 -5.42 -6.38 23.37
C PHE A 188 -6.19 -5.30 22.58
N LEU A 189 -5.45 -4.49 21.82
CA LEU A 189 -6.02 -3.55 20.88
C LEU A 189 -7.00 -4.21 19.91
N PRO A 190 -8.05 -3.49 19.48
CA PRO A 190 -8.80 -3.89 18.29
C PRO A 190 -7.89 -4.05 17.10
N GLY A 191 -8.11 -5.07 16.25
CA GLY A 191 -7.36 -5.33 15.04
C GLY A 191 -7.74 -4.40 13.89
N LYS A 192 -7.81 -3.07 14.16
CA LYS A 192 -8.11 -2.01 13.18
C LYS A 192 -6.83 -1.24 12.87
N ALA A 193 -6.54 -0.98 11.58
CA ALA A 193 -5.33 -0.27 11.14
C ALA A 193 -5.15 1.08 11.87
N ALA A 194 -6.21 1.90 11.94
CA ALA A 194 -6.16 3.19 12.62
C ALA A 194 -5.75 3.10 14.10
N VAL A 195 -6.21 2.05 14.82
CA VAL A 195 -5.91 1.87 16.25
C VAL A 195 -4.47 1.44 16.43
N VAL A 196 -4.00 0.49 15.63
CA VAL A 196 -2.62 -0.01 15.69
C VAL A 196 -1.63 1.10 15.30
N PHE A 197 -1.96 1.90 14.29
CA PHE A 197 -1.16 3.04 13.87
C PHE A 197 -1.12 4.14 14.97
N ALA A 198 -2.25 4.46 15.58
CA ALA A 198 -2.31 5.41 16.71
C ALA A 198 -1.44 4.95 17.89
N ALA A 199 -1.42 3.64 18.20
CA ALA A 199 -0.55 3.10 19.22
C ALA A 199 0.96 3.24 18.86
N ALA A 200 1.30 3.06 17.58
CA ALA A 200 2.66 3.31 17.09
C ALA A 200 3.07 4.78 17.29
N LEU A 201 2.20 5.72 16.92
CA LEU A 201 2.44 7.16 17.13
C LEU A 201 2.62 7.50 18.62
N ARG A 202 1.85 6.89 19.50
CA ARG A 202 1.99 7.12 20.95
C ARG A 202 3.33 6.63 21.51
N ARG A 203 3.85 5.51 21.01
CA ARG A 203 5.20 5.08 21.39
C ARG A 203 6.26 6.10 20.99
N ILE A 204 6.13 6.67 19.79
CA ILE A 204 6.99 7.76 19.32
C ILE A 204 6.85 8.98 20.22
N GLY A 205 5.60 9.40 20.52
CA GLY A 205 5.34 10.52 21.42
C GLY A 205 5.97 10.35 22.80
N ASN A 206 5.91 9.15 23.37
CA ASN A 206 6.52 8.85 24.66
C ASN A 206 8.05 8.97 24.63
N ASP A 207 8.72 8.51 23.59
CA ASP A 207 10.18 8.67 23.45
C ASP A 207 10.56 10.14 23.26
N LEU A 208 9.81 10.88 22.42
CA LEU A 208 10.03 12.31 22.22
C LEU A 208 9.87 13.14 23.51
N GLU A 209 8.88 12.82 24.33
CA GLU A 209 8.69 13.46 25.64
C GLU A 209 9.86 13.22 26.60
N GLN A 210 10.43 12.01 26.57
CA GLN A 210 11.60 11.67 27.40
C GLN A 210 12.88 12.35 26.92
N ARG A 211 13.09 12.40 25.59
CA ARG A 211 14.30 13.00 24.98
C ARG A 211 14.37 14.51 25.18
N ARG A 212 13.25 15.21 25.15
CA ARG A 212 13.16 16.68 25.24
C ARG A 212 14.11 17.40 24.30
N SER A 213 14.23 16.85 23.07
CA SER A 213 15.14 17.36 22.04
C SER A 213 14.45 18.40 21.17
N ASP A 214 15.20 19.42 20.75
CA ASP A 214 14.78 20.41 19.75
C ASP A 214 15.32 20.07 18.34
N LEU A 215 15.73 18.82 18.11
CA LEU A 215 16.21 18.34 16.81
C LEU A 215 15.03 18.13 15.86
N PRO A 216 15.25 18.28 14.55
CA PRO A 216 14.29 17.85 13.52
C PRO A 216 13.88 16.39 13.70
N VAL A 217 12.58 16.12 13.57
CA VAL A 217 11.99 14.80 13.74
C VAL A 217 11.26 14.37 12.48
N VAL A 218 11.70 13.26 11.91
CA VAL A 218 11.10 12.67 10.70
C VAL A 218 10.48 11.32 11.05
N GLY A 219 9.21 11.14 10.75
CA GLY A 219 8.56 9.84 10.75
C GLY A 219 8.71 9.14 9.39
N MET A 220 8.67 7.82 9.41
CA MET A 220 8.50 6.99 8.21
C MET A 220 7.35 6.03 8.45
N ALA A 221 6.49 5.83 7.46
CA ALA A 221 5.45 4.81 7.55
C ALA A 221 5.12 4.20 6.18
N HIS A 222 4.63 2.97 6.21
CA HIS A 222 4.10 2.29 5.03
C HIS A 222 2.65 1.94 5.28
N ASP A 223 1.75 2.88 4.99
CA ASP A 223 0.32 2.74 5.25
C ASP A 223 -0.51 3.66 4.35
N TYR A 224 -1.83 3.45 4.32
CA TYR A 224 -2.75 4.30 3.57
C TYR A 224 -3.40 5.33 4.49
N LEU A 225 -2.91 6.57 4.43
CA LEU A 225 -3.49 7.70 5.13
C LEU A 225 -4.47 8.45 4.24
N ALA A 226 -5.67 8.72 4.73
CA ALA A 226 -6.68 9.48 4.02
C ALA A 226 -7.43 10.44 4.95
N ASP A 227 -7.95 11.51 4.35
CA ASP A 227 -8.80 12.47 5.05
C ASP A 227 -10.24 11.94 5.04
N PHE A 228 -10.73 11.53 6.20
CA PHE A 228 -12.12 11.10 6.40
C PHE A 228 -12.55 11.31 7.87
N THR A 229 -13.86 11.46 8.06
CA THR A 229 -14.41 11.62 9.41
C THR A 229 -14.60 10.24 10.08
N PRO A 230 -14.49 10.15 11.42
CA PRO A 230 -14.69 8.89 12.15
C PRO A 230 -16.05 8.22 11.89
N ASP A 231 -17.08 9.02 11.56
CA ASP A 231 -18.44 8.54 11.28
C ASP A 231 -18.66 8.08 9.84
N SER A 232 -17.67 8.26 8.96
CA SER A 232 -17.74 7.82 7.57
C SER A 232 -17.10 6.45 7.39
N THR A 233 -17.51 5.72 6.33
CA THR A 233 -16.83 4.48 5.96
C THR A 233 -15.39 4.80 5.53
N PRO A 234 -14.36 4.21 6.16
CA PRO A 234 -12.98 4.46 5.77
C PRO A 234 -12.76 4.12 4.30
N PRO A 235 -12.09 5.00 3.53
CA PRO A 235 -11.69 4.64 2.18
C PRO A 235 -10.74 3.44 2.21
N ALA A 236 -10.76 2.64 1.15
CA ALA A 236 -9.90 1.47 1.00
C ALA A 236 -9.03 1.59 -0.26
N ALA A 237 -7.80 1.13 -0.16
CA ALA A 237 -6.89 0.94 -1.28
C ALA A 237 -6.49 -0.54 -1.34
N GLY A 238 -7.07 -1.28 -2.29
CA GLY A 238 -6.97 -2.73 -2.30
C GLY A 238 -7.61 -3.34 -1.04
N ASN A 239 -6.85 -4.11 -0.28
CA ASN A 239 -7.29 -4.75 0.96
C ASN A 239 -7.01 -3.90 2.22
N LEU A 240 -6.43 -2.69 2.06
CA LEU A 240 -6.09 -1.84 3.18
C LEU A 240 -7.21 -0.83 3.47
N THR A 241 -7.50 -0.68 4.76
CA THR A 241 -8.38 0.35 5.27
C THR A 241 -7.57 1.58 5.64
N ALA A 242 -8.03 2.76 5.24
CA ALA A 242 -7.33 4.01 5.49
C ALA A 242 -7.19 4.30 6.99
N VAL A 243 -6.06 4.91 7.33
CA VAL A 243 -5.81 5.55 8.63
C VAL A 243 -6.21 7.03 8.52
N PRO A 244 -6.99 7.57 9.46
CA PRO A 244 -7.35 8.98 9.44
C PRO A 244 -6.11 9.89 9.59
N THR A 245 -6.02 10.94 8.77
CA THR A 245 -4.94 11.95 8.88
C THR A 245 -4.94 12.66 10.23
N ASP A 246 -6.10 12.82 10.86
CA ASP A 246 -6.23 13.39 12.20
C ASP A 246 -5.44 12.61 13.27
N SER A 247 -5.14 11.32 13.04
CA SER A 247 -4.30 10.52 13.93
C SER A 247 -2.90 11.13 14.11
N LEU A 248 -2.42 11.90 13.13
CA LEU A 248 -1.10 12.53 13.15
C LEU A 248 -1.05 13.80 14.01
N SER A 249 -2.20 14.43 14.30
CA SER A 249 -2.27 15.74 14.98
C SER A 249 -1.61 15.74 16.36
N THR A 250 -1.55 14.59 17.02
CA THR A 250 -0.90 14.43 18.33
C THR A 250 0.63 14.55 18.26
N LEU A 251 1.23 14.38 17.07
CA LEU A 251 2.67 14.45 16.85
C LEU A 251 3.09 15.60 15.93
N GLY A 252 2.18 16.49 15.59
CA GLY A 252 2.47 17.68 14.77
C GLY A 252 3.36 18.69 15.50
N GLY A 253 4.50 19.04 14.88
CA GLY A 253 5.46 20.01 15.43
C GLY A 253 4.93 21.45 15.52
N SER A 254 3.91 21.79 14.71
CA SER A 254 3.27 23.13 14.71
C SER A 254 2.63 23.52 16.04
N VAL A 255 2.24 22.53 16.85
CA VAL A 255 1.60 22.78 18.17
C VAL A 255 2.64 22.95 19.28
N ARG A 256 3.82 22.34 19.11
CA ARG A 256 4.94 22.41 20.07
C ARG A 256 6.27 22.28 19.32
N PRO A 257 6.85 23.37 18.83
CA PRO A 257 8.18 23.33 18.21
C PRO A 257 9.17 22.56 19.08
N GLY A 258 9.90 21.60 18.48
CA GLY A 258 10.87 20.76 19.18
C GLY A 258 10.28 19.63 20.03
N ARG A 259 8.98 19.35 19.95
CA ARG A 259 8.33 18.24 20.70
C ARG A 259 7.38 17.40 19.88
N GLY A 260 7.34 17.58 18.59
CA GLY A 260 6.50 16.83 17.67
C GLY A 260 7.31 16.20 16.56
N MET A 261 6.61 15.72 15.56
CA MET A 261 7.18 15.26 14.30
C MET A 261 7.03 16.40 13.28
N ASP A 262 8.09 16.70 12.54
CA ASP A 262 8.09 17.77 11.54
C ASP A 262 7.60 17.29 10.17
N TYR A 263 7.97 16.03 9.82
CA TYR A 263 7.66 15.45 8.53
C TYR A 263 7.37 13.95 8.65
N LEU A 264 6.47 13.44 7.82
CA LEU A 264 6.18 12.01 7.70
C LEU A 264 6.39 11.55 6.25
N ALA A 265 7.41 10.73 6.03
CA ALA A 265 7.68 10.07 4.76
C ALA A 265 6.81 8.81 4.61
N LEU A 266 6.01 8.75 3.54
CA LEU A 266 5.04 7.69 3.31
C LEU A 266 5.40 6.82 2.10
N GLY A 267 5.24 5.50 2.25
CA GLY A 267 5.18 4.50 1.19
C GLY A 267 3.79 3.93 0.99
N HIS A 268 3.64 2.89 0.19
CA HIS A 268 2.43 2.14 -0.16
C HIS A 268 1.71 2.68 -1.41
N ILE A 269 1.50 3.98 -1.54
CA ILE A 269 0.80 4.55 -2.71
C ILE A 269 1.81 4.81 -3.83
N HIS A 270 1.55 4.28 -5.03
CA HIS A 270 2.47 4.36 -6.16
C HIS A 270 2.56 5.75 -6.80
N ARG A 271 1.57 6.62 -6.56
CA ARG A 271 1.59 8.00 -7.00
C ARG A 271 2.19 8.90 -5.93
N SER A 272 3.10 9.79 -6.31
CA SER A 272 3.62 10.81 -5.40
C SER A 272 2.65 11.98 -5.25
N TYR A 273 2.33 12.34 -4.02
CA TYR A 273 1.54 13.54 -3.69
C TYR A 273 1.63 13.87 -2.19
N PRO A 274 1.40 15.17 -1.83
CA PRO A 274 1.25 15.55 -0.43
C PRO A 274 -0.09 15.05 0.13
N VAL A 275 -0.08 14.59 1.37
CA VAL A 275 -1.34 14.29 2.08
C VAL A 275 -1.92 15.60 2.57
N HIS A 276 -3.06 16.01 2.00
CA HIS A 276 -3.71 17.25 2.36
C HIS A 276 -4.16 17.23 3.84
N HIS A 277 -4.08 18.38 4.48
CA HIS A 277 -4.45 18.59 5.90
C HIS A 277 -3.67 17.77 6.92
N ALA A 278 -2.67 16.96 6.51
CA ALA A 278 -1.82 16.25 7.45
C ALA A 278 -0.94 17.21 8.26
N GLN A 279 -0.90 16.98 9.57
CA GLN A 279 0.01 17.66 10.51
C GLN A 279 0.63 16.58 11.40
N PRO A 280 1.92 16.29 11.22
CA PRO A 280 2.95 16.99 10.41
C PRO A 280 2.72 16.88 8.91
N ALA A 281 3.47 17.68 8.13
CA ALA A 281 3.50 17.54 6.67
C ALA A 281 3.85 16.10 6.28
N ALA A 282 3.05 15.52 5.39
CA ALA A 282 3.23 14.13 4.97
C ALA A 282 3.16 14.00 3.45
N TRP A 283 4.03 13.18 2.87
CA TRP A 283 4.08 12.92 1.43
C TRP A 283 4.27 11.45 1.14
N TYR A 284 3.57 10.96 0.12
CA TYR A 284 3.87 9.70 -0.55
C TYR A 284 5.01 9.92 -1.54
N ALA A 285 6.07 9.14 -1.42
CA ALA A 285 7.18 9.21 -2.36
C ALA A 285 6.78 8.72 -3.78
N GLY A 286 5.82 7.79 -3.84
CA GLY A 286 5.44 7.13 -5.08
C GLY A 286 6.41 6.02 -5.47
N SER A 287 6.11 5.31 -6.55
CA SER A 287 6.96 4.25 -7.08
C SER A 287 8.08 4.82 -7.96
N LEU A 288 9.21 4.10 -8.02
CA LEU A 288 10.38 4.48 -8.82
C LEU A 288 10.10 4.43 -10.33
N LEU A 289 9.22 3.53 -10.75
CA LEU A 289 8.84 3.28 -12.14
C LEU A 289 7.33 3.16 -12.24
N PRO A 290 6.72 3.47 -13.38
CA PRO A 290 5.33 3.11 -13.64
C PRO A 290 5.21 1.58 -13.81
N TYR A 291 4.50 0.92 -12.91
CA TYR A 291 4.29 -0.54 -12.95
C TYR A 291 3.03 -0.95 -13.72
N ARG A 292 2.09 -0.02 -13.89
CA ARG A 292 0.85 -0.21 -14.65
C ARG A 292 0.77 0.81 -15.77
N CYS A 293 0.11 0.46 -16.87
CA CYS A 293 -0.10 1.40 -17.97
C CYS A 293 -1.03 2.57 -17.63
N SER A 294 -1.70 2.51 -16.48
CA SER A 294 -2.50 3.60 -15.92
C SER A 294 -1.70 4.53 -15.01
N ASP A 295 -0.47 4.17 -14.66
CA ASP A 295 0.35 4.97 -13.78
C ASP A 295 0.87 6.23 -14.50
N THR A 296 1.27 7.23 -13.73
CA THR A 296 1.94 8.41 -14.29
C THR A 296 3.35 8.09 -14.74
N ASN A 297 3.82 8.77 -15.80
CA ASN A 297 5.22 8.77 -16.19
C ASN A 297 6.05 9.85 -15.47
N ASP A 298 5.50 10.46 -14.44
CA ASP A 298 6.16 11.45 -13.61
C ASP A 298 6.56 10.79 -12.28
N THR A 299 7.75 10.17 -12.28
CA THR A 299 8.32 9.52 -11.10
C THR A 299 9.58 10.27 -10.65
N HIS A 300 9.79 10.33 -9.34
CA HIS A 300 10.87 11.11 -8.73
C HIS A 300 11.16 10.60 -7.32
N SER A 301 12.30 10.95 -6.76
CA SER A 301 12.55 10.96 -5.33
C SER A 301 12.15 12.32 -4.73
N LEU A 302 12.05 12.39 -3.41
CA LEU A 302 11.75 13.63 -2.71
C LEU A 302 12.97 14.06 -1.87
N LEU A 303 13.48 15.26 -2.12
CA LEU A 303 14.41 15.92 -1.22
C LEU A 303 13.60 16.67 -0.15
N VAL A 304 13.81 16.33 1.10
CA VAL A 304 13.14 16.98 2.24
C VAL A 304 14.19 17.73 3.04
N GLU A 305 13.98 19.02 3.20
CA GLU A 305 14.83 19.92 3.96
C GLU A 305 14.06 20.45 5.18
N ILE A 306 14.66 20.35 6.35
CA ILE A 306 14.07 20.83 7.60
C ILE A 306 15.07 21.83 8.21
N ASP A 307 14.66 23.08 8.35
CA ASP A 307 15.51 24.12 8.93
C ASP A 307 15.51 24.09 10.47
N ALA A 308 16.36 24.93 11.07
CA ALA A 308 16.47 25.06 12.52
C ALA A 308 15.19 25.62 13.18
N GLN A 309 14.25 26.14 12.42
CA GLN A 309 12.93 26.61 12.85
C GLN A 309 11.84 25.58 12.59
N HIS A 310 12.20 24.36 12.19
CA HIS A 310 11.31 23.25 11.85
C HIS A 310 10.41 23.51 10.62
N HIS A 311 10.81 24.43 9.73
CA HIS A 311 10.12 24.57 8.46
C HIS A 311 10.54 23.46 7.51
N VAL A 312 9.57 22.83 6.88
CA VAL A 312 9.76 21.71 5.95
C VAL A 312 9.60 22.21 4.52
N ALA A 313 10.61 21.95 3.70
CA ALA A 313 10.54 22.12 2.25
C ALA A 313 10.69 20.75 1.57
N VAL A 314 9.84 20.48 0.58
CA VAL A 314 9.87 19.23 -0.18
C VAL A 314 10.05 19.54 -1.65
N THR A 315 11.14 19.04 -2.23
CA THR A 315 11.51 19.24 -3.63
C THR A 315 11.55 17.91 -4.38
N PRO A 316 10.69 17.67 -5.38
CA PRO A 316 10.78 16.51 -6.24
C PRO A 316 12.04 16.53 -7.09
N LEU A 317 12.77 15.43 -7.12
CA LEU A 317 13.94 15.19 -7.95
C LEU A 317 13.57 14.16 -9.04
N PRO A 318 13.24 14.59 -10.27
CA PRO A 318 12.69 13.72 -11.30
C PRO A 318 13.68 12.67 -11.79
N PHE A 319 13.14 11.52 -12.19
CA PHE A 319 13.90 10.47 -12.85
C PHE A 319 13.78 10.57 -14.38
N THR A 320 14.86 10.24 -15.08
CA THR A 320 14.82 9.95 -16.51
C THR A 320 14.36 8.52 -16.69
N LEU A 321 13.12 8.34 -17.11
CA LEU A 321 12.54 7.01 -17.24
C LEU A 321 13.14 6.22 -18.41
N PRO A 322 13.55 4.96 -18.20
CA PRO A 322 14.06 4.08 -19.25
C PRO A 322 12.95 3.56 -20.18
N TYR A 323 11.70 3.67 -19.76
CA TYR A 323 10.50 3.40 -20.55
C TYR A 323 9.36 4.28 -20.08
N ARG A 324 8.31 4.36 -20.89
CA ARG A 324 7.05 5.02 -20.55
C ARG A 324 5.89 4.07 -20.70
N VAL A 325 4.78 4.38 -20.05
CA VAL A 325 3.53 3.63 -20.13
C VAL A 325 2.41 4.49 -20.72
N ALA A 326 1.44 3.85 -21.34
CA ALA A 326 0.23 4.53 -21.82
C ALA A 326 -0.98 3.59 -21.80
N GLN A 327 -2.16 4.16 -21.65
CA GLN A 327 -3.42 3.48 -21.87
C GLN A 327 -4.13 4.14 -23.04
N VAL A 328 -4.49 3.35 -24.05
CA VAL A 328 -5.17 3.81 -25.26
C VAL A 328 -6.56 3.22 -25.32
N THR A 329 -7.57 4.07 -25.49
CA THR A 329 -8.95 3.65 -25.73
C THR A 329 -9.31 3.99 -27.17
N CYS A 330 -9.62 2.99 -28.00
CA CYS A 330 -9.90 3.17 -29.41
C CYS A 330 -10.76 2.04 -29.96
N THR A 331 -11.25 2.21 -31.20
CA THR A 331 -11.83 1.11 -32.00
C THR A 331 -10.72 0.36 -32.75
N LEU A 332 -11.01 -0.86 -33.19
CA LEU A 332 -10.08 -1.63 -34.00
C LEU A 332 -9.80 -0.96 -35.35
N GLU A 333 -10.78 -0.26 -35.91
CA GLU A 333 -10.60 0.51 -37.15
C GLU A 333 -9.64 1.69 -36.95
N GLN A 334 -9.77 2.42 -35.84
CA GLN A 334 -8.81 3.46 -35.45
C GLN A 334 -7.41 2.87 -35.29
N LEU A 335 -7.29 1.68 -34.72
CA LEU A 335 -6.03 1.01 -34.54
C LEU A 335 -5.40 0.58 -35.89
N LYS A 336 -6.21 0.09 -36.85
CA LYS A 336 -5.77 -0.28 -38.21
C LYS A 336 -5.28 0.93 -39.01
N THR A 337 -5.95 2.07 -38.85
CA THR A 337 -5.65 3.31 -39.58
C THR A 337 -4.56 4.17 -38.94
N ALA A 338 -4.22 3.89 -37.69
CA ALA A 338 -3.28 4.65 -36.86
C ALA A 338 -1.81 4.63 -37.35
N GLY A 339 -1.50 4.12 -38.53
CA GLY A 339 -0.15 3.95 -39.03
C GLY A 339 0.72 5.20 -39.03
N ASP A 340 0.15 6.41 -39.09
CA ASP A 340 0.91 7.64 -39.33
C ASP A 340 0.53 8.88 -38.49
N THR A 341 -0.38 8.81 -37.51
CA THR A 341 -0.79 10.02 -36.82
C THR A 341 -0.71 9.99 -35.28
N ASP A 342 -1.79 9.61 -34.60
CA ASP A 342 -1.91 9.92 -33.17
C ASP A 342 -1.17 8.95 -32.22
N PHE A 343 -0.87 7.74 -32.70
CA PHE A 343 -0.22 6.71 -31.88
C PHE A 343 1.28 6.55 -32.13
N ALA A 344 1.84 7.27 -33.11
CA ALA A 344 3.27 7.16 -33.48
C ALA A 344 4.20 7.47 -32.29
N THR A 345 3.83 8.44 -31.46
CA THR A 345 4.59 8.83 -30.26
C THR A 345 4.54 7.80 -29.14
N LEU A 346 3.57 6.88 -29.18
CA LEU A 346 3.38 5.85 -28.16
C LEU A 346 3.99 4.48 -28.52
N ARG A 347 4.56 4.33 -29.73
CA ARG A 347 5.08 3.04 -30.20
C ARG A 347 6.13 2.41 -29.29
N ASP A 348 6.96 3.26 -28.69
CA ASP A 348 8.01 2.84 -27.76
C ASP A 348 7.54 2.71 -26.31
N HIS A 349 6.26 3.01 -26.02
CA HIS A 349 5.68 2.87 -24.70
C HIS A 349 5.20 1.44 -24.46
N PHE A 350 5.13 1.05 -23.21
CA PHE A 350 4.32 -0.10 -22.80
C PHE A 350 2.85 0.32 -22.78
N VAL A 351 2.03 -0.37 -23.57
CA VAL A 351 0.64 0.08 -23.83
C VAL A 351 -0.36 -0.97 -23.43
N THR A 352 -1.41 -0.54 -22.70
CA THR A 352 -2.67 -1.27 -22.57
C THR A 352 -3.69 -0.63 -23.52
N ILE A 353 -4.31 -1.46 -24.36
CA ILE A 353 -5.36 -1.00 -25.28
C ILE A 353 -6.72 -1.46 -24.75
N LYS A 354 -7.68 -0.53 -24.71
CA LYS A 354 -9.10 -0.79 -24.48
C LYS A 354 -9.86 -0.63 -25.79
N LEU A 355 -10.27 -1.74 -26.40
CA LEU A 355 -11.10 -1.71 -27.59
C LEU A 355 -12.57 -1.49 -27.22
N THR A 356 -13.19 -0.53 -27.91
CA THR A 356 -14.60 -0.14 -27.70
C THR A 356 -15.56 -0.66 -28.76
N ASP A 357 -15.07 -1.53 -29.64
CA ASP A 357 -15.89 -2.14 -30.69
C ASP A 357 -17.03 -2.97 -30.06
N PRO A 358 -18.20 -3.05 -30.70
CA PRO A 358 -19.33 -3.85 -30.21
C PRO A 358 -18.99 -5.36 -30.05
N SER A 359 -18.12 -5.86 -30.92
CA SER A 359 -17.62 -7.22 -30.89
C SER A 359 -16.12 -7.26 -31.18
N LEU A 360 -15.41 -8.22 -30.59
CA LEU A 360 -13.98 -8.39 -30.83
C LEU A 360 -13.77 -9.20 -32.14
N GLU A 361 -13.14 -8.58 -33.13
CA GLU A 361 -12.79 -9.27 -34.38
C GLU A 361 -11.66 -10.27 -34.17
N PRO A 362 -11.69 -11.43 -34.87
CA PRO A 362 -10.54 -12.34 -34.92
C PRO A 362 -9.28 -11.61 -35.41
N GLY A 363 -8.15 -11.80 -34.77
CA GLY A 363 -6.88 -11.17 -35.12
C GLY A 363 -6.65 -9.77 -34.53
N ALA A 364 -7.58 -9.18 -33.76
CA ALA A 364 -7.43 -7.87 -33.10
C ALA A 364 -6.12 -7.78 -32.30
N HIS A 365 -5.77 -8.83 -31.56
CA HIS A 365 -4.52 -8.88 -30.78
C HIS A 365 -3.26 -8.81 -31.65
N GLN A 366 -3.27 -9.45 -32.82
CA GLN A 366 -2.13 -9.40 -33.75
C GLN A 366 -1.97 -8.03 -34.36
N ILE A 367 -3.09 -7.39 -34.75
CA ILE A 367 -3.11 -6.01 -35.25
C ILE A 367 -2.55 -5.07 -34.16
N ALA A 368 -3.06 -5.18 -32.93
CA ALA A 368 -2.58 -4.37 -31.80
C ALA A 368 -1.07 -4.52 -31.57
N ARG A 369 -0.52 -5.72 -31.64
CA ARG A 369 0.92 -5.97 -31.52
C ARG A 369 1.74 -5.40 -32.68
N THR A 370 1.15 -5.33 -33.86
CA THR A 370 1.84 -4.71 -35.01
C THR A 370 1.97 -3.19 -34.84
N VAL A 371 0.92 -2.56 -34.31
CA VAL A 371 0.91 -1.11 -34.01
C VAL A 371 1.79 -0.80 -32.79
N PHE A 372 1.65 -1.60 -31.71
CA PHE A 372 2.36 -1.42 -30.46
C PHE A 372 3.21 -2.66 -30.14
N PRO A 373 4.50 -2.67 -30.51
CA PRO A 373 5.39 -3.82 -30.24
C PRO A 373 5.51 -4.16 -28.75
N ARG A 374 5.32 -3.15 -27.89
CA ARG A 374 5.34 -3.29 -26.42
C ARG A 374 3.92 -3.36 -25.81
N LEU A 375 2.99 -4.00 -26.51
CA LEU A 375 1.64 -4.23 -26.00
C LEU A 375 1.68 -5.11 -24.75
N VAL A 376 1.19 -4.58 -23.63
CA VAL A 376 1.06 -5.29 -22.34
C VAL A 376 -0.24 -6.08 -22.31
N ARG A 377 -1.34 -5.42 -22.66
CA ARG A 377 -2.69 -5.99 -22.56
C ARG A 377 -3.62 -5.41 -23.60
N LEU A 378 -4.49 -6.25 -24.12
CA LEU A 378 -5.66 -5.86 -24.92
C LEU A 378 -6.90 -6.19 -24.12
N GLU A 379 -7.68 -5.18 -23.78
CA GLU A 379 -8.97 -5.29 -23.10
C GLU A 379 -10.09 -4.97 -24.11
N HIS A 380 -11.18 -5.69 -24.01
CA HIS A 380 -12.39 -5.40 -24.78
C HIS A 380 -13.45 -4.85 -23.83
N THR A 381 -13.79 -3.59 -24.02
CA THR A 381 -14.80 -2.89 -23.24
C THR A 381 -15.74 -2.20 -24.24
N PRO A 382 -16.78 -2.90 -24.73
CA PRO A 382 -17.71 -2.32 -25.69
C PRO A 382 -18.22 -0.98 -25.18
N ALA A 383 -18.23 0.03 -26.05
CA ALA A 383 -18.92 1.27 -25.75
C ALA A 383 -20.38 0.89 -25.49
N GLN A 384 -20.82 1.03 -24.26
CA GLN A 384 -22.22 0.84 -23.92
C GLN A 384 -23.02 1.88 -24.73
N SER A 385 -23.65 1.45 -25.85
CA SER A 385 -24.90 2.05 -26.25
C SER A 385 -25.80 1.81 -25.04
N ALA A 386 -26.12 2.87 -24.31
CA ALA A 386 -27.00 2.78 -23.18
C ALA A 386 -28.25 1.98 -23.61
N PRO A 387 -28.47 0.77 -23.14
CA PRO A 387 -29.78 0.19 -23.25
C PRO A 387 -30.57 0.94 -22.20
N ASP A 388 -31.64 1.55 -22.64
CA ASP A 388 -32.72 2.02 -21.79
C ASP A 388 -33.46 0.78 -21.23
N VAL A 389 -32.71 -0.03 -20.46
CA VAL A 389 -33.23 -1.18 -19.74
C VAL A 389 -32.78 -0.95 -18.30
N SER A 390 -33.72 -0.52 -17.50
CA SER A 390 -33.58 -0.59 -16.03
C SER A 390 -33.31 -2.05 -15.65
N VAL A 391 -32.03 -2.42 -15.55
CA VAL A 391 -31.66 -3.71 -14.98
C VAL A 391 -32.14 -3.68 -13.53
N PRO A 392 -33.08 -4.54 -13.11
CA PRO A 392 -33.49 -4.61 -11.72
C PRO A 392 -32.25 -4.81 -10.86
N ARG A 393 -32.15 -4.08 -9.75
CA ARG A 393 -31.04 -4.29 -8.82
C ARG A 393 -31.05 -5.75 -8.36
N PRO A 394 -29.88 -6.38 -8.16
CA PRO A 394 -29.78 -7.79 -7.75
C PRO A 394 -30.66 -8.13 -6.53
N GLU A 395 -30.89 -7.17 -5.64
CA GLU A 395 -31.75 -7.27 -4.48
C GLU A 395 -33.24 -7.42 -4.82
N GLN A 396 -33.65 -7.19 -6.06
CA GLN A 396 -35.02 -7.28 -6.56
C GLN A 396 -35.27 -8.55 -7.40
N LEU A 397 -34.23 -9.34 -7.65
CA LEU A 397 -34.31 -10.55 -8.45
C LEU A 397 -34.37 -11.79 -7.51
N SER A 398 -35.22 -12.74 -7.87
CA SER A 398 -35.18 -14.04 -7.19
C SER A 398 -33.86 -14.78 -7.52
N PRO A 399 -33.39 -15.69 -6.66
CA PRO A 399 -32.18 -16.50 -6.92
C PRO A 399 -32.24 -17.20 -8.29
N LEU A 400 -33.40 -17.67 -8.69
CA LEU A 400 -33.61 -18.30 -9.99
C LEU A 400 -33.42 -17.32 -11.15
N GLN A 401 -33.91 -16.09 -11.01
CA GLN A 401 -33.71 -15.03 -12.03
C GLN A 401 -32.24 -14.63 -12.14
N VAL A 402 -31.53 -14.57 -11.03
CA VAL A 402 -30.06 -14.28 -11.04
C VAL A 402 -29.31 -15.39 -11.77
N ALA A 403 -29.62 -16.67 -11.46
CA ALA A 403 -28.99 -17.82 -12.08
C ALA A 403 -29.29 -17.87 -13.61
N ARG A 404 -30.52 -17.58 -14.01
CA ARG A 404 -30.95 -17.55 -15.40
C ARG A 404 -30.24 -16.43 -16.19
N ASN A 405 -30.21 -15.21 -15.66
CA ASN A 405 -29.47 -14.08 -16.26
C ASN A 405 -27.98 -14.36 -16.41
N PHE A 406 -27.40 -15.12 -15.48
CA PHE A 406 -26.00 -15.51 -15.55
C PHE A 406 -25.72 -16.47 -16.70
N ILE A 407 -26.54 -17.54 -16.83
CA ILE A 407 -26.33 -18.56 -17.86
C ILE A 407 -26.68 -18.08 -19.27
N GLU A 408 -27.64 -17.14 -19.43
CA GLU A 408 -28.02 -16.57 -20.72
C GLU A 408 -26.84 -15.94 -21.48
N ASN A 409 -25.82 -15.45 -20.76
CA ASN A 409 -24.60 -14.90 -21.38
C ASN A 409 -23.75 -15.96 -22.10
N TYR A 410 -24.01 -17.24 -21.88
CA TYR A 410 -23.30 -18.37 -22.49
C TYR A 410 -24.08 -19.07 -23.59
N ALA A 411 -25.22 -18.49 -24.03
CA ALA A 411 -26.12 -19.06 -25.05
C ALA A 411 -26.51 -20.53 -24.76
N PRO A 412 -27.11 -20.81 -23.59
CA PRO A 412 -27.43 -22.17 -23.16
C PRO A 412 -28.54 -22.76 -24.02
N SER A 413 -28.53 -24.09 -24.10
CA SER A 413 -29.66 -24.87 -24.67
C SER A 413 -30.86 -24.87 -23.70
N ASP A 414 -32.03 -25.19 -24.20
CA ASP A 414 -33.26 -25.29 -23.40
C ASP A 414 -33.11 -26.38 -22.30
N GLU A 415 -32.35 -27.46 -22.57
CA GLU A 415 -32.06 -28.51 -21.61
C GLU A 415 -31.17 -28.03 -20.47
N GLU A 416 -30.16 -27.18 -20.76
CA GLU A 416 -29.27 -26.62 -19.74
C GLU A 416 -30.01 -25.59 -18.85
N ILE A 417 -30.93 -24.81 -19.44
CA ILE A 417 -31.79 -23.90 -18.66
C ILE A 417 -32.69 -24.72 -17.72
N SER A 418 -33.33 -25.78 -18.21
CA SER A 418 -34.20 -26.61 -17.41
C SER A 418 -33.45 -27.30 -16.24
N LEU A 419 -32.24 -27.78 -16.49
CA LEU A 419 -31.38 -28.37 -15.45
C LEU A 419 -30.98 -27.34 -14.39
N LEU A 420 -30.64 -26.10 -14.80
CA LEU A 420 -30.32 -25.03 -13.87
C LEU A 420 -31.51 -24.70 -12.96
N GLU A 421 -32.72 -24.62 -13.54
CA GLU A 421 -33.94 -24.32 -12.78
C GLU A 421 -34.25 -25.42 -11.75
N GLU A 422 -34.02 -26.69 -12.10
CA GLU A 422 -34.18 -27.82 -11.19
C GLU A 422 -33.16 -27.74 -10.04
N LEU A 423 -31.88 -27.52 -10.34
CA LEU A 423 -30.80 -27.43 -9.33
C LEU A 423 -30.98 -26.26 -8.36
N VAL A 424 -31.36 -25.07 -8.88
CA VAL A 424 -31.62 -23.90 -8.04
C VAL A 424 -32.83 -24.13 -7.14
N SER A 425 -33.90 -24.75 -7.68
CA SER A 425 -35.11 -25.05 -6.90
C SER A 425 -34.84 -26.09 -5.80
N GLU A 426 -34.02 -27.10 -6.10
CA GLU A 426 -33.58 -28.09 -5.11
C GLU A 426 -32.75 -27.46 -4.01
N ALA A 427 -31.76 -26.61 -4.34
CA ALA A 427 -30.94 -25.89 -3.38
C ALA A 427 -31.76 -24.98 -2.45
N LEU A 428 -32.75 -24.27 -2.99
CA LEU A 428 -33.66 -23.44 -2.20
C LEU A 428 -34.51 -24.27 -1.24
N ASN A 429 -35.05 -25.40 -1.68
CA ASN A 429 -35.80 -26.33 -0.82
C ASN A 429 -34.95 -26.93 0.32
N GLN A 430 -33.66 -27.20 0.07
CA GLN A 430 -32.74 -27.67 1.10
C GLN A 430 -32.50 -26.58 2.16
N LEU A 431 -32.27 -25.32 1.74
CA LEU A 431 -32.08 -24.18 2.65
C LEU A 431 -33.31 -23.95 3.54
N ASP A 432 -34.53 -24.03 2.95
CA ASP A 432 -35.77 -23.88 3.71
C ASP A 432 -35.99 -25.04 4.70
N SER A 433 -35.49 -26.22 4.41
CA SER A 433 -35.59 -27.39 5.30
C SER A 433 -34.59 -27.34 6.48
N GLU A 434 -33.44 -26.67 6.30
CA GLU A 434 -32.41 -26.52 7.34
C GLU A 434 -32.66 -25.28 8.21
N GLY A 435 -33.35 -24.25 7.70
CA GLY A 435 -33.70 -23.03 8.43
C GLY A 435 -34.90 -23.15 9.39
N GLY A 436 -35.54 -24.31 9.45
CA GLY A 436 -36.74 -24.63 10.28
C GLY A 436 -36.46 -25.45 11.55
N LYS A 437 -35.20 -25.53 12.02
CA LYS A 437 -34.84 -26.19 13.27
C LYS A 437 -34.27 -25.23 14.29
#